data_36423a74b97f56cac23131b6c4b49491
#
_entry.id   36423a74b97f56cac23131b6c4b49491
#
_cell.length_a   1.000
_cell.length_b   1.000
_cell.length_c   1.000
_cell.angle_alpha   90.00
_cell.angle_beta   90.00
_cell.angle_gamma   90.00
#
_symmetry.space_group_name_H-M   'P 1'
#
loop_
_entity.id
_entity.type
_entity.pdbx_description
1 polymer ?
#
loop_
_entity_poly.entity_id
_entity_poly.type
_entity_poly.pdbx_seq_one_letter_code
_entity_poly.pdbx_strand_id
1 'polypeptide(L)'
;MTPQHVLILGSGAAGAAAARTLASRDDVRVTLVTRTGETPYTRMLIKGIAFGQTPPEMIKLPLPQIEVIADTVLKVDTSAKQAQLTSGAQVSYDALIVATGSMPRSLPADVFGGDDAGQGRVTALHSVGDALGIRKLLTGLGRPARVAIYGGGIIAAETASSLQADGHMVTLVSRSSVPGVGAFGAPVAERLAADHAAKVQARFGRTLQHVDETESGVTITLNDGNPVVADFLLLALGTTPAAPSPWTNGIDVDDHLRAAADHVYAAGGVATHHDEALDAWRIDHWEDAAAQGAHAAQAALHDLGISDDPGAYLPRSPYMAMVYGQMISGVGYTAGADAYLEAGEEFIVRHETDGIVVGVTGIDAVGTVYQWGQQLHGVRA
;
A
#
# COMPACT_ATOMS: atom_id res chain seq x y z
N MET A 1 28.38 -16.18 -23.01
CA MET A 1 26.92 -16.35 -23.20
C MET A 1 26.29 -14.98 -23.29
N THR A 2 25.24 -14.80 -24.08
CA THR A 2 24.49 -13.54 -24.09
C THR A 2 23.79 -13.38 -22.72
N PRO A 3 23.88 -12.21 -22.05
CA PRO A 3 23.19 -11.99 -20.80
C PRO A 3 21.68 -12.24 -20.93
N GLN A 4 21.07 -12.90 -19.96
CA GLN A 4 19.62 -13.08 -19.91
C GLN A 4 18.93 -11.75 -19.64
N HIS A 5 17.83 -11.48 -20.33
CA HIS A 5 17.12 -10.20 -20.20
C HIS A 5 15.97 -10.30 -19.20
N VAL A 6 16.10 -9.61 -18.06
CA VAL A 6 15.02 -9.46 -17.09
C VAL A 6 14.37 -8.10 -17.23
N LEU A 7 13.07 -8.12 -17.55
CA LEU A 7 12.24 -6.92 -17.64
C LEU A 7 11.48 -6.71 -16.31
N ILE A 8 11.55 -5.49 -15.77
CA ILE A 8 10.81 -5.10 -14.56
C ILE A 8 9.78 -4.04 -14.96
N LEU A 9 8.51 -4.26 -14.60
CA LEU A 9 7.44 -3.28 -14.82
C LEU A 9 7.07 -2.60 -13.50
N GLY A 10 7.41 -1.32 -13.38
CA GLY A 10 7.17 -0.51 -12.18
C GLY A 10 8.40 -0.30 -11.32
N SER A 11 8.58 0.93 -10.82
CA SER A 11 9.75 1.38 -10.06
C SER A 11 9.47 1.64 -8.57
N GLY A 12 8.34 1.12 -8.04
CA GLY A 12 8.02 1.19 -6.61
C GLY A 12 8.97 0.35 -5.74
N ALA A 13 8.58 0.08 -4.49
CA ALA A 13 9.39 -0.71 -3.56
C ALA A 13 9.86 -2.04 -4.15
N ALA A 14 8.92 -2.81 -4.72
CA ALA A 14 9.20 -4.11 -5.29
C ALA A 14 10.14 -4.02 -6.50
N GLY A 15 9.82 -3.17 -7.49
CA GLY A 15 10.65 -3.06 -8.68
C GLY A 15 12.04 -2.49 -8.41
N ALA A 16 12.17 -1.51 -7.51
CA ALA A 16 13.47 -0.98 -7.11
C ALA A 16 14.32 -2.02 -6.34
N ALA A 17 13.68 -2.87 -5.51
CA ALA A 17 14.39 -3.95 -4.83
C ALA A 17 14.82 -5.05 -5.81
N ALA A 18 13.94 -5.46 -6.74
CA ALA A 18 14.27 -6.40 -7.80
C ALA A 18 15.44 -5.88 -8.65
N ALA A 19 15.39 -4.61 -9.06
CA ALA A 19 16.46 -3.99 -9.84
C ALA A 19 17.81 -4.01 -9.12
N ARG A 20 17.84 -3.71 -7.81
CA ARG A 20 19.07 -3.77 -7.00
C ARG A 20 19.62 -5.19 -6.89
N THR A 21 18.74 -6.18 -6.70
CA THR A 21 19.15 -7.59 -6.62
C THR A 21 19.79 -8.07 -7.92
N LEU A 22 19.21 -7.69 -9.06
CA LEU A 22 19.68 -8.13 -10.38
C LEU A 22 20.91 -7.35 -10.89
N ALA A 23 21.00 -6.06 -10.58
CA ALA A 23 22.06 -5.19 -11.09
C ALA A 23 23.48 -5.52 -10.58
N SER A 24 23.60 -6.36 -9.56
CA SER A 24 24.89 -6.86 -9.07
C SER A 24 25.48 -7.99 -9.93
N ARG A 25 24.83 -8.36 -11.03
CA ARG A 25 25.16 -9.52 -11.85
C ARG A 25 25.51 -9.13 -13.28
N ASP A 26 26.64 -9.66 -13.77
CA ASP A 26 27.13 -9.44 -15.14
C ASP A 26 26.46 -10.36 -16.19
N ASP A 27 25.83 -11.45 -15.73
CA ASP A 27 25.14 -12.45 -16.57
C ASP A 27 23.68 -12.10 -16.86
N VAL A 28 23.20 -10.95 -16.35
CA VAL A 28 21.83 -10.47 -16.53
C VAL A 28 21.82 -9.04 -17.06
N ARG A 29 21.00 -8.77 -18.09
CA ARG A 29 20.62 -7.43 -18.52
C ARG A 29 19.29 -7.05 -17.90
N VAL A 30 19.21 -5.90 -17.25
CA VAL A 30 18.00 -5.42 -16.57
C VAL A 30 17.44 -4.20 -17.30
N THR A 31 16.15 -4.25 -17.65
CA THR A 31 15.40 -3.09 -18.15
C THR A 31 14.24 -2.83 -17.20
N LEU A 32 14.11 -1.60 -16.71
CA LEU A 32 13.02 -1.15 -15.85
C LEU A 32 12.09 -0.21 -16.64
N VAL A 33 10.80 -0.54 -16.71
CA VAL A 33 9.78 0.37 -17.25
C VAL A 33 9.10 1.10 -16.10
N THR A 34 9.10 2.43 -16.17
CA THR A 34 8.46 3.28 -15.15
C THR A 34 7.59 4.36 -15.81
N ARG A 35 6.35 4.48 -15.34
CA ARG A 35 5.32 5.33 -15.95
C ARG A 35 5.73 6.80 -16.12
N THR A 36 6.41 7.36 -15.15
CA THR A 36 6.73 8.79 -15.11
C THR A 36 8.18 9.11 -15.49
N GLY A 37 9.06 8.11 -15.55
CA GLY A 37 10.52 8.33 -15.69
C GLY A 37 11.17 9.02 -14.48
N GLU A 38 10.40 9.33 -13.45
CA GLU A 38 10.91 9.96 -12.22
C GLU A 38 11.71 8.96 -11.38
N THR A 39 12.65 9.50 -10.61
CA THR A 39 13.36 8.69 -9.60
C THR A 39 12.36 8.09 -8.62
N PRO A 40 12.42 6.77 -8.36
CA PRO A 40 11.59 6.13 -7.36
C PRO A 40 11.72 6.80 -6.00
N TYR A 41 10.69 6.66 -5.17
CA TYR A 41 10.67 7.26 -3.84
C TYR A 41 10.00 6.35 -2.81
N THR A 42 10.34 6.54 -1.55
CA THR A 42 9.75 5.83 -0.42
C THR A 42 8.34 6.34 -0.14
N ARG A 43 7.32 5.59 -0.56
CA ARG A 43 5.92 6.00 -0.41
C ARG A 43 5.50 6.17 1.06
N MET A 44 6.08 5.44 2.01
CA MET A 44 5.79 5.61 3.43
C MET A 44 6.00 7.04 3.94
N LEU A 45 6.94 7.78 3.33
CA LEU A 45 7.33 9.12 3.78
C LEU A 45 6.55 10.26 3.11
N ILE A 46 5.61 9.99 2.19
CA ILE A 46 4.81 11.04 1.55
C ILE A 46 3.93 11.81 2.54
N LYS A 47 3.58 11.23 3.68
CA LYS A 47 2.88 11.91 4.78
C LYS A 47 3.70 13.10 5.30
N GLY A 48 5.02 12.94 5.42
CA GLY A 48 5.92 14.02 5.78
C GLY A 48 5.95 15.17 4.77
N ILE A 49 5.67 14.88 3.49
CA ILE A 49 5.47 15.91 2.46
C ILE A 49 4.09 16.56 2.62
N ALA A 50 3.03 15.79 2.80
CA ALA A 50 1.67 16.31 2.88
C ALA A 50 1.42 17.16 4.13
N PHE A 51 1.83 16.69 5.29
CA PHE A 51 1.50 17.26 6.61
C PHE A 51 2.71 17.85 7.34
N GLY A 52 3.93 17.48 6.96
CA GLY A 52 5.16 17.96 7.59
C GLY A 52 5.99 18.87 6.71
N GLN A 53 7.27 18.91 6.99
CA GLN A 53 8.26 19.74 6.28
C GLN A 53 9.27 18.92 5.47
N THR A 54 8.95 17.64 5.17
CA THR A 54 9.86 16.78 4.40
C THR A 54 9.91 17.25 2.94
N PRO A 55 11.08 17.62 2.42
CA PRO A 55 11.23 17.94 1.01
C PRO A 55 11.11 16.67 0.14
N PRO A 56 10.49 16.70 -1.06
CA PRO A 56 10.33 15.54 -1.91
C PRO A 56 11.63 14.81 -2.30
N GLU A 57 12.73 15.55 -2.38
CA GLU A 57 14.04 14.99 -2.71
C GLU A 57 14.60 14.06 -1.63
N MET A 58 14.21 14.25 -0.36
CA MET A 58 14.68 13.44 0.76
C MET A 58 14.11 12.02 0.79
N ILE A 59 13.03 11.79 0.04
CA ILE A 59 12.39 10.48 0.01
C ILE A 59 12.73 9.67 -1.25
N LYS A 60 13.57 10.22 -2.13
CA LYS A 60 14.01 9.56 -3.36
C LYS A 60 14.85 8.31 -3.07
N LEU A 61 14.66 7.28 -3.89
CA LEU A 61 15.41 6.02 -3.84
C LEU A 61 16.33 5.96 -5.06
N PRO A 62 17.65 5.87 -4.88
CA PRO A 62 18.55 5.69 -6.00
C PRO A 62 18.31 4.32 -6.66
N LEU A 63 18.23 4.30 -7.98
CA LEU A 63 18.31 3.10 -8.78
C LEU A 63 19.78 2.76 -9.10
N PRO A 64 20.10 1.45 -9.24
CA PRO A 64 21.40 1.06 -9.82
C PRO A 64 21.52 1.52 -11.27
N GLN A 65 22.73 1.41 -11.84
CA GLN A 65 22.95 1.69 -13.27
C GLN A 65 22.35 0.57 -14.13
N ILE A 66 21.10 0.78 -14.57
CA ILE A 66 20.34 -0.11 -15.44
C ILE A 66 19.66 0.71 -16.54
N GLU A 67 19.17 0.03 -17.57
CA GLU A 67 18.31 0.65 -18.57
C GLU A 67 16.94 1.00 -17.96
N VAL A 68 16.52 2.26 -18.10
CA VAL A 68 15.22 2.76 -17.64
C VAL A 68 14.43 3.34 -18.80
N ILE A 69 13.23 2.81 -19.03
CA ILE A 69 12.29 3.28 -20.05
C ILE A 69 11.16 4.05 -19.34
N ALA A 70 11.03 5.32 -19.67
CA ALA A 70 9.95 6.19 -19.19
C ALA A 70 8.70 6.01 -20.07
N ASP A 71 7.87 5.01 -19.76
CA ASP A 71 6.63 4.73 -20.48
C ASP A 71 5.66 3.91 -19.62
N THR A 72 4.41 3.80 -20.06
CA THR A 72 3.40 2.98 -19.42
C THR A 72 3.26 1.64 -20.14
N VAL A 73 3.29 0.55 -19.36
CA VAL A 73 2.96 -0.77 -19.90
C VAL A 73 1.46 -0.85 -20.21
N LEU A 74 1.13 -1.18 -21.45
CA LEU A 74 -0.25 -1.34 -21.92
C LEU A 74 -0.74 -2.77 -21.73
N LYS A 75 0.05 -3.73 -22.20
CA LYS A 75 -0.25 -5.16 -22.08
C LYS A 75 1.02 -6.00 -22.12
N VAL A 76 0.90 -7.22 -21.62
CA VAL A 76 1.93 -8.26 -21.69
C VAL A 76 1.40 -9.41 -22.52
N ASP A 77 2.19 -9.85 -23.51
CA ASP A 77 2.00 -11.11 -24.21
C ASP A 77 2.98 -12.12 -23.62
N THR A 78 2.47 -12.98 -22.74
CA THR A 78 3.29 -13.97 -22.05
C THR A 78 3.77 -15.08 -22.98
N SER A 79 3.00 -15.39 -24.02
CA SER A 79 3.36 -16.42 -25.03
C SER A 79 4.49 -15.95 -25.92
N ALA A 80 4.45 -14.68 -26.35
CA ALA A 80 5.51 -14.06 -27.15
C ALA A 80 6.67 -13.54 -26.30
N LYS A 81 6.56 -13.57 -24.96
CA LYS A 81 7.50 -12.96 -24.00
C LYS A 81 7.79 -11.49 -24.35
N GLN A 82 6.74 -10.69 -24.51
CA GLN A 82 6.83 -9.28 -24.88
C GLN A 82 5.90 -8.41 -24.05
N ALA A 83 6.38 -7.23 -23.64
CA ALA A 83 5.56 -6.16 -23.08
C ALA A 83 5.38 -5.07 -24.13
N GLN A 84 4.13 -4.64 -24.37
CA GLN A 84 3.80 -3.52 -25.22
C GLN A 84 3.59 -2.26 -24.37
N LEU A 85 4.24 -1.19 -24.76
CA LEU A 85 4.15 0.11 -24.11
C LEU A 85 3.17 1.04 -24.84
N THR A 86 2.75 2.12 -24.16
CA THR A 86 1.79 3.09 -24.73
C THR A 86 2.37 3.88 -25.91
N SER A 87 3.69 4.05 -25.99
CA SER A 87 4.38 4.61 -27.16
C SER A 87 4.30 3.74 -28.41
N GLY A 88 3.84 2.48 -28.27
CA GLY A 88 3.89 1.47 -29.33
C GLY A 88 5.16 0.61 -29.32
N ALA A 89 6.15 0.95 -28.48
CA ALA A 89 7.36 0.15 -28.34
C ALA A 89 7.03 -1.25 -27.76
N GLN A 90 7.81 -2.24 -28.16
CA GLN A 90 7.75 -3.61 -27.65
C GLN A 90 9.09 -3.97 -27.01
N VAL A 91 9.04 -4.52 -25.80
CA VAL A 91 10.21 -4.96 -25.06
C VAL A 91 10.11 -6.47 -24.82
N SER A 92 11.01 -7.23 -25.41
CA SER A 92 11.12 -8.68 -25.20
C SER A 92 11.89 -8.99 -23.94
N TYR A 93 11.64 -10.14 -23.34
CA TYR A 93 12.30 -10.57 -22.10
C TYR A 93 12.53 -12.09 -22.06
N ASP A 94 13.49 -12.54 -21.26
CA ASP A 94 13.66 -13.94 -20.87
C ASP A 94 12.88 -14.23 -19.57
N ALA A 95 12.89 -13.26 -18.63
CA ALA A 95 12.05 -13.26 -17.43
C ALA A 95 11.39 -11.87 -17.20
N LEU A 96 10.21 -11.88 -16.61
CA LEU A 96 9.39 -10.68 -16.35
C LEU A 96 9.01 -10.59 -14.88
N ILE A 97 9.30 -9.45 -14.25
CA ILE A 97 8.83 -9.13 -12.89
C ILE A 97 7.81 -8.00 -12.98
N VAL A 98 6.54 -8.30 -12.69
CA VAL A 98 5.47 -7.30 -12.64
C VAL A 98 5.42 -6.71 -11.24
N ALA A 99 5.84 -5.45 -11.11
CA ALA A 99 5.94 -4.69 -9.86
C ALA A 99 5.18 -3.36 -9.95
N THR A 100 4.07 -3.36 -10.68
CA THR A 100 3.25 -2.17 -10.98
C THR A 100 2.47 -1.64 -9.77
N GLY A 101 2.44 -2.42 -8.68
CA GLY A 101 1.89 -2.02 -7.39
C GLY A 101 0.36 -1.91 -7.40
N SER A 102 -0.14 -0.82 -6.84
CA SER A 102 -1.56 -0.61 -6.59
C SER A 102 -1.98 0.82 -6.91
N MET A 103 -3.29 1.03 -7.01
CA MET A 103 -3.92 2.35 -7.14
C MET A 103 -4.92 2.59 -6.01
N PRO A 104 -5.11 3.83 -5.55
CA PRO A 104 -6.12 4.13 -4.54
C PRO A 104 -7.51 3.81 -5.07
N ARG A 105 -8.37 3.30 -4.20
CA ARG A 105 -9.79 3.13 -4.50
C ARG A 105 -10.44 4.51 -4.55
N SER A 106 -11.25 4.75 -5.58
CA SER A 106 -12.10 5.93 -5.71
C SER A 106 -13.51 5.65 -5.22
N LEU A 107 -14.30 6.70 -5.08
CA LEU A 107 -15.75 6.59 -4.93
C LEU A 107 -16.38 6.22 -6.28
N PRO A 108 -17.54 5.53 -6.29
CA PRO A 108 -18.33 5.34 -7.50
C PRO A 108 -18.73 6.68 -8.12
N ALA A 109 -18.83 6.74 -9.42
CA ALA A 109 -19.11 7.99 -10.15
C ALA A 109 -20.49 8.60 -9.81
N ASP A 110 -21.46 7.76 -9.47
CA ASP A 110 -22.83 8.15 -9.08
C ASP A 110 -22.90 8.81 -7.70
N VAL A 111 -21.81 8.75 -6.93
CA VAL A 111 -21.69 9.42 -5.63
C VAL A 111 -21.35 10.92 -5.78
N PHE A 112 -20.81 11.32 -6.92
CA PHE A 112 -20.47 12.72 -7.18
C PHE A 112 -21.64 13.47 -7.79
N GLY A 113 -21.96 14.67 -7.24
CA GLY A 113 -22.93 15.60 -7.78
C GLY A 113 -22.33 16.47 -8.86
N GLY A 114 -22.95 16.46 -10.05
CA GLY A 114 -22.65 17.40 -11.13
C GLY A 114 -21.42 17.07 -11.98
N ASP A 115 -21.22 17.89 -13.02
CA ASP A 115 -20.11 17.82 -13.98
C ASP A 115 -18.73 18.27 -13.39
N ASP A 116 -18.71 18.70 -12.13
CA ASP A 116 -17.57 19.34 -11.48
C ASP A 116 -16.69 18.37 -10.65
N ALA A 117 -16.76 17.07 -10.90
CA ALA A 117 -15.81 16.11 -10.32
C ALA A 117 -14.39 16.47 -10.81
N GLY A 118 -13.59 17.15 -9.97
CA GLY A 118 -12.20 17.45 -10.34
C GLY A 118 -11.63 18.78 -9.87
N GLN A 119 -12.25 19.47 -8.91
CA GLN A 119 -11.67 20.70 -8.32
C GLN A 119 -10.44 20.41 -7.43
N GLY A 120 -10.09 19.10 -7.25
CA GLY A 120 -8.92 18.68 -6.51
C GLY A 120 -9.09 18.71 -4.99
N ARG A 121 -10.32 18.86 -4.50
CA ARG A 121 -10.64 18.81 -3.06
C ARG A 121 -11.09 17.45 -2.57
N VAL A 122 -11.38 16.53 -3.47
CA VAL A 122 -11.54 15.11 -3.18
C VAL A 122 -10.29 14.42 -3.65
N THR A 123 -9.50 13.88 -2.73
CA THR A 123 -8.18 13.36 -3.01
C THR A 123 -7.86 12.10 -2.21
N ALA A 124 -6.88 11.33 -2.63
CA ALA A 124 -6.25 10.27 -1.85
C ALA A 124 -4.82 10.71 -1.49
N LEU A 125 -4.16 10.00 -0.59
CA LEU A 125 -2.73 10.17 -0.30
C LEU A 125 -1.98 8.93 -0.77
N HIS A 126 -1.50 8.92 -2.01
CA HIS A 126 -0.88 7.75 -2.63
C HIS A 126 0.42 8.06 -3.39
N SER A 127 0.58 9.28 -3.87
CA SER A 127 1.73 9.74 -4.62
C SER A 127 2.33 11.02 -4.03
N VAL A 128 3.53 11.39 -4.50
CA VAL A 128 4.15 12.69 -4.18
C VAL A 128 3.27 13.82 -4.70
N GLY A 129 2.65 13.65 -5.88
CA GLY A 129 1.72 14.64 -6.44
C GLY A 129 0.53 14.90 -5.51
N ASP A 130 -0.10 13.85 -4.98
CA ASP A 130 -1.20 13.97 -4.00
C ASP A 130 -0.73 14.68 -2.74
N ALA A 131 0.44 14.30 -2.22
CA ALA A 131 1.00 14.92 -1.02
C ALA A 131 1.26 16.42 -1.19
N LEU A 132 1.81 16.83 -2.34
CA LEU A 132 2.01 18.25 -2.67
C LEU A 132 0.69 18.99 -2.87
N GLY A 133 -0.31 18.35 -3.48
CA GLY A 133 -1.66 18.87 -3.62
C GLY A 133 -2.31 19.14 -2.26
N ILE A 134 -2.27 18.17 -1.35
CA ILE A 134 -2.77 18.30 0.03
C ILE A 134 -2.04 19.43 0.77
N ARG A 135 -0.70 19.46 0.70
CA ARG A 135 0.09 20.55 1.31
C ARG A 135 -0.34 21.91 0.78
N LYS A 136 -0.53 22.05 -0.53
CA LYS A 136 -0.99 23.29 -1.16
C LYS A 136 -2.37 23.71 -0.66
N LEU A 137 -3.31 22.75 -0.53
CA LEU A 137 -4.64 23.02 0.05
C LEU A 137 -4.51 23.54 1.49
N LEU A 138 -3.77 22.85 2.35
CA LEU A 138 -3.60 23.22 3.76
C LEU A 138 -2.96 24.60 3.93
N THR A 139 -1.85 24.86 3.22
CA THR A 139 -1.12 26.13 3.32
C THR A 139 -1.87 27.29 2.70
N GLY A 140 -2.62 27.04 1.62
CA GLY A 140 -3.39 28.08 0.91
C GLY A 140 -4.58 28.64 1.69
N LEU A 141 -5.07 27.93 2.71
CA LEU A 141 -6.20 28.39 3.52
C LEU A 141 -5.85 29.53 4.49
N GLY A 142 -4.58 29.63 4.93
CA GLY A 142 -4.14 30.63 5.92
C GLY A 142 -4.86 30.55 7.28
N ARG A 143 -5.56 29.45 7.56
CA ARG A 143 -6.29 29.13 8.80
C ARG A 143 -6.33 27.63 9.02
N PRO A 144 -6.69 27.16 10.23
CA PRO A 144 -6.99 25.75 10.43
C PRO A 144 -8.01 25.22 9.44
N ALA A 145 -7.66 24.12 8.76
CA ALA A 145 -8.53 23.47 7.79
C ALA A 145 -9.62 22.63 8.48
N ARG A 146 -10.78 22.51 7.85
CA ARG A 146 -11.77 21.47 8.13
C ARG A 146 -11.51 20.33 7.15
N VAL A 147 -11.12 19.17 7.66
CA VAL A 147 -10.77 18.01 6.83
C VAL A 147 -11.72 16.87 7.12
N ALA A 148 -12.39 16.37 6.10
CA ALA A 148 -13.10 15.12 6.17
C ALA A 148 -12.18 13.98 5.71
N ILE A 149 -12.17 12.87 6.45
CA ILE A 149 -11.45 11.65 6.09
C ILE A 149 -12.48 10.53 5.97
N TYR A 150 -12.55 9.86 4.83
CA TYR A 150 -13.43 8.70 4.65
C TYR A 150 -12.61 7.42 4.53
N GLY A 151 -12.71 6.59 5.56
CA GLY A 151 -11.97 5.33 5.71
C GLY A 151 -11.72 4.98 7.16
N GLY A 152 -11.07 3.84 7.42
CA GLY A 152 -10.81 3.37 8.79
C GLY A 152 -9.50 2.60 8.95
N GLY A 153 -8.64 2.55 7.92
CA GLY A 153 -7.36 1.86 7.98
C GLY A 153 -6.21 2.72 8.52
N ILE A 154 -4.99 2.24 8.34
CA ILE A 154 -3.74 2.87 8.82
C ILE A 154 -3.64 4.34 8.38
N ILE A 155 -3.84 4.61 7.09
CA ILE A 155 -3.73 5.97 6.53
C ILE A 155 -4.77 6.92 7.14
N ALA A 156 -6.01 6.44 7.35
CA ALA A 156 -7.06 7.26 7.99
C ALA A 156 -6.67 7.62 9.43
N ALA A 157 -6.21 6.64 10.20
CA ALA A 157 -5.85 6.83 11.61
C ALA A 157 -4.66 7.80 11.78
N GLU A 158 -3.57 7.58 11.04
CA GLU A 158 -2.37 8.43 11.09
C GLU A 158 -2.66 9.84 10.59
N THR A 159 -3.44 9.99 9.50
CA THR A 159 -3.79 11.31 8.96
C THR A 159 -4.68 12.09 9.92
N ALA A 160 -5.68 11.42 10.53
CA ALA A 160 -6.54 12.05 11.52
C ALA A 160 -5.72 12.55 12.73
N SER A 161 -4.79 11.72 13.20
CA SER A 161 -3.87 12.07 14.28
C SER A 161 -2.97 13.26 13.94
N SER A 162 -2.32 13.23 12.77
CA SER A 162 -1.39 14.29 12.34
C SER A 162 -2.09 15.63 12.17
N LEU A 163 -3.22 15.63 11.44
CA LEU A 163 -4.00 16.86 11.21
C LEU A 163 -4.57 17.45 12.51
N GLN A 164 -5.01 16.60 13.43
CA GLN A 164 -5.49 17.05 14.74
C GLN A 164 -4.35 17.68 15.58
N ALA A 165 -3.17 17.07 15.55
CA ALA A 165 -1.99 17.58 16.23
C ALA A 165 -1.54 18.95 15.66
N ASP A 166 -1.71 19.17 14.37
CA ASP A 166 -1.44 20.45 13.68
C ASP A 166 -2.55 21.49 13.88
N GLY A 167 -3.58 21.20 14.68
CA GLY A 167 -4.65 22.12 15.02
C GLY A 167 -5.76 22.21 13.98
N HIS A 168 -5.84 21.29 13.01
CA HIS A 168 -6.93 21.23 12.05
C HIS A 168 -8.18 20.55 12.66
N MET A 169 -9.35 20.88 12.12
CA MET A 169 -10.63 20.28 12.51
C MET A 169 -10.88 19.05 11.64
N VAL A 170 -10.83 17.86 12.23
CA VAL A 170 -10.97 16.59 11.52
C VAL A 170 -12.32 15.95 11.78
N THR A 171 -13.02 15.55 10.71
CA THR A 171 -14.16 14.64 10.76
C THR A 171 -13.76 13.31 10.17
N LEU A 172 -13.69 12.26 10.99
CA LEU A 172 -13.37 10.89 10.56
C LEU A 172 -14.65 10.09 10.35
N VAL A 173 -14.92 9.71 9.11
CA VAL A 173 -16.09 8.93 8.70
C VAL A 173 -15.65 7.51 8.35
N SER A 174 -16.31 6.49 8.92
CA SER A 174 -16.05 5.08 8.63
C SER A 174 -17.34 4.29 8.49
N ARG A 175 -17.38 3.37 7.53
CA ARG A 175 -18.49 2.41 7.39
C ARG A 175 -18.60 1.47 8.58
N SER A 176 -17.46 1.06 9.12
CA SER A 176 -17.41 0.21 10.32
C SER A 176 -17.73 1.02 11.56
N SER A 177 -18.43 0.44 12.51
CA SER A 177 -18.64 0.99 13.86
C SER A 177 -17.35 1.03 14.68
N VAL A 178 -16.42 0.11 14.37
CA VAL A 178 -15.05 0.09 14.88
C VAL A 178 -14.12 0.16 13.66
N PRO A 179 -13.56 1.35 13.34
CA PRO A 179 -12.66 1.49 12.21
C PRO A 179 -11.32 0.79 12.49
N GLY A 180 -10.77 0.15 11.46
CA GLY A 180 -9.42 -0.41 11.52
C GLY A 180 -9.32 -1.89 11.94
N VAL A 181 -10.42 -2.59 12.21
CA VAL A 181 -10.39 -4.02 12.61
C VAL A 181 -9.57 -4.86 11.63
N GLY A 182 -9.78 -4.70 10.32
CA GLY A 182 -9.02 -5.45 9.31
C GLY A 182 -7.54 -5.05 9.17
N ALA A 183 -7.14 -3.90 9.73
CA ALA A 183 -5.76 -3.42 9.66
C ALA A 183 -4.97 -3.66 10.95
N PHE A 184 -5.66 -3.63 12.11
CA PHE A 184 -5.02 -3.66 13.42
C PHE A 184 -5.47 -4.83 14.29
N GLY A 185 -6.54 -5.54 13.90
CA GLY A 185 -7.28 -6.47 14.78
C GLY A 185 -8.24 -5.75 15.72
N ALA A 186 -9.24 -6.47 16.23
CA ALA A 186 -10.33 -5.87 17.02
C ALA A 186 -9.85 -5.15 18.29
N PRO A 187 -8.99 -5.71 19.17
CA PRO A 187 -8.61 -5.04 20.42
C PRO A 187 -7.86 -3.71 20.20
N VAL A 188 -6.93 -3.66 19.23
CA VAL A 188 -6.22 -2.42 18.87
C VAL A 188 -7.18 -1.42 18.23
N ALA A 189 -8.05 -1.87 17.32
CA ALA A 189 -9.02 -1.02 16.63
C ALA A 189 -10.03 -0.39 17.59
N GLU A 190 -10.51 -1.12 18.59
CA GLU A 190 -11.41 -0.61 19.64
C GLU A 190 -10.76 0.48 20.48
N ARG A 191 -9.48 0.29 20.83
CA ARG A 191 -8.71 1.30 21.56
C ARG A 191 -8.58 2.57 20.72
N LEU A 192 -8.19 2.43 19.44
CA LEU A 192 -8.07 3.56 18.52
C LEU A 192 -9.40 4.25 18.24
N ALA A 193 -10.51 3.50 18.16
CA ALA A 193 -11.85 4.07 17.99
C ALA A 193 -12.24 4.97 19.17
N ALA A 194 -11.90 4.60 20.40
CA ALA A 194 -12.10 5.42 21.58
C ALA A 194 -11.25 6.70 21.52
N ASP A 195 -9.98 6.59 21.13
CA ASP A 195 -9.09 7.73 20.98
C ASP A 195 -9.56 8.69 19.87
N HIS A 196 -10.02 8.16 18.73
CA HIS A 196 -10.63 8.96 17.68
C HIS A 196 -11.86 9.72 18.17
N ALA A 197 -12.78 9.04 18.89
CA ALA A 197 -13.98 9.66 19.41
C ALA A 197 -13.69 10.79 20.42
N ALA A 198 -12.59 10.67 21.16
CA ALA A 198 -12.17 11.68 22.14
C ALA A 198 -11.46 12.90 21.50
N LYS A 199 -10.80 12.73 20.33
CA LYS A 199 -9.87 13.73 19.77
C LYS A 199 -10.35 14.40 18.49
N VAL A 200 -11.24 13.74 17.71
CA VAL A 200 -11.77 14.26 16.44
C VAL A 200 -13.27 14.05 16.35
N GLN A 201 -13.92 14.66 15.37
CA GLN A 201 -15.35 14.43 15.13
C GLN A 201 -15.53 13.06 14.48
N ALA A 202 -15.87 12.04 15.27
CA ALA A 202 -16.09 10.68 14.78
C ALA A 202 -17.52 10.48 14.24
N ARG A 203 -17.61 9.85 13.06
CA ARG A 203 -18.85 9.45 12.38
C ARG A 203 -18.72 7.98 11.95
N PHE A 204 -18.77 7.06 12.92
CA PHE A 204 -18.62 5.64 12.69
C PHE A 204 -19.96 4.96 12.37
N GLY A 205 -19.93 3.84 11.66
CA GLY A 205 -21.12 3.15 11.16
C GLY A 205 -21.88 3.97 10.12
N ARG A 206 -21.18 4.85 9.37
CA ARG A 206 -21.77 5.73 8.38
C ARG A 206 -21.17 5.50 7.00
N THR A 207 -22.04 5.48 6.00
CA THR A 207 -21.65 5.42 4.59
C THR A 207 -21.85 6.78 3.92
N LEU A 208 -20.90 7.13 3.08
CA LEU A 208 -20.97 8.29 2.22
C LEU A 208 -21.92 7.98 1.07
N GLN A 209 -22.91 8.84 0.83
CA GLN A 209 -23.91 8.70 -0.23
C GLN A 209 -23.71 9.69 -1.36
N HIS A 210 -23.27 10.91 -1.04
CA HIS A 210 -23.11 11.95 -2.03
C HIS A 210 -21.99 12.92 -1.64
N VAL A 211 -21.30 13.45 -2.63
CA VAL A 211 -20.24 14.47 -2.50
C VAL A 211 -20.52 15.59 -3.49
N ASP A 212 -20.72 16.79 -2.97
CA ASP A 212 -20.72 18.02 -3.74
C ASP A 212 -19.39 18.72 -3.57
N GLU A 213 -18.63 18.84 -4.64
CA GLU A 213 -17.35 19.56 -4.67
C GLU A 213 -17.54 20.95 -5.28
N THR A 214 -16.98 21.97 -4.65
CA THR A 214 -16.99 23.35 -5.12
C THR A 214 -15.58 23.95 -5.03
N GLU A 215 -15.37 25.13 -5.62
CA GLU A 215 -14.10 25.86 -5.49
C GLU A 215 -13.73 26.17 -4.03
N SER A 216 -14.70 26.28 -3.12
CA SER A 216 -14.49 26.68 -1.72
C SER A 216 -14.44 25.52 -0.73
N GLY A 217 -14.86 24.30 -1.11
CA GLY A 217 -14.90 23.15 -0.21
C GLY A 217 -15.71 21.99 -0.74
N VAL A 218 -16.00 21.04 0.14
CA VAL A 218 -16.81 19.86 -0.14
C VAL A 218 -17.93 19.72 0.88
N THR A 219 -19.09 19.27 0.40
CA THR A 219 -20.21 18.85 1.25
C THR A 219 -20.44 17.35 1.02
N ILE A 220 -20.42 16.59 2.11
CA ILE A 220 -20.55 15.14 2.09
C ILE A 220 -21.85 14.78 2.77
N THR A 221 -22.77 14.13 2.05
CA THR A 221 -24.01 13.59 2.63
C THR A 221 -23.80 12.15 3.07
N LEU A 222 -24.11 11.87 4.33
CA LEU A 222 -24.02 10.54 4.91
C LEU A 222 -25.40 9.85 4.88
N ASN A 223 -25.41 8.53 5.09
CA ASN A 223 -26.64 7.71 5.10
C ASN A 223 -27.63 8.04 6.22
N ASP A 224 -27.26 8.85 7.19
CA ASP A 224 -28.15 9.39 8.23
C ASP A 224 -28.74 10.77 7.87
N GLY A 225 -28.45 11.27 6.66
CA GLY A 225 -28.89 12.55 6.16
C GLY A 225 -28.14 13.78 6.71
N ASN A 226 -27.20 13.57 7.66
CA ASN A 226 -26.43 14.68 8.23
C ASN A 226 -25.24 15.04 7.33
N PRO A 227 -25.12 16.27 6.85
CA PRO A 227 -23.99 16.67 6.02
C PRO A 227 -22.73 16.91 6.85
N VAL A 228 -21.58 16.63 6.23
CA VAL A 228 -20.25 17.04 6.70
C VAL A 228 -19.71 18.07 5.71
N VAL A 229 -19.42 19.27 6.19
CA VAL A 229 -18.84 20.36 5.39
C VAL A 229 -17.36 20.49 5.71
N ALA A 230 -16.51 20.36 4.71
CA ALA A 230 -15.07 20.41 4.85
C ALA A 230 -14.40 21.27 3.76
N ASP A 231 -13.15 21.63 3.96
CA ASP A 231 -12.35 22.32 2.96
C ASP A 231 -11.82 21.33 1.90
N PHE A 232 -11.62 20.06 2.29
CA PHE A 232 -11.37 18.94 1.38
C PHE A 232 -11.73 17.60 2.03
N LEU A 233 -11.89 16.57 1.19
CA LEU A 233 -12.14 15.18 1.56
C LEU A 233 -10.95 14.31 1.19
N LEU A 234 -10.38 13.62 2.17
CA LEU A 234 -9.37 12.60 1.96
C LEU A 234 -10.02 11.21 1.91
N LEU A 235 -9.83 10.51 0.80
CA LEU A 235 -10.27 9.12 0.64
C LEU A 235 -9.16 8.17 1.10
N ALA A 236 -9.43 7.42 2.16
CA ALA A 236 -8.55 6.41 2.74
C ALA A 236 -9.18 5.01 2.65
N LEU A 237 -9.61 4.63 1.44
CA LEU A 237 -10.42 3.44 1.14
C LEU A 237 -9.60 2.19 0.82
N GLY A 238 -8.27 2.25 1.00
CA GLY A 238 -7.35 1.20 0.57
C GLY A 238 -7.09 1.28 -0.94
N THR A 239 -6.58 0.19 -1.50
CA THR A 239 -6.07 0.13 -2.86
C THR A 239 -6.63 -1.04 -3.64
N THR A 240 -6.52 -0.97 -4.97
CA THR A 240 -6.73 -2.08 -5.91
C THR A 240 -5.41 -2.38 -6.62
N PRO A 241 -5.15 -3.65 -7.00
CA PRO A 241 -3.97 -3.99 -7.80
C PRO A 241 -3.93 -3.22 -9.12
N ALA A 242 -2.74 -2.79 -9.53
CA ALA A 242 -2.52 -2.08 -10.80
C ALA A 242 -1.94 -3.03 -11.85
N ALA A 243 -2.63 -4.14 -12.13
CA ALA A 243 -2.17 -5.15 -13.07
C ALA A 243 -2.34 -4.69 -14.53
N PRO A 244 -1.31 -4.84 -15.39
CA PRO A 244 -1.47 -4.61 -16.83
C PRO A 244 -2.28 -5.76 -17.47
N SER A 245 -2.89 -5.51 -18.64
CA SER A 245 -3.50 -6.60 -19.41
C SER A 245 -2.45 -7.69 -19.73
N PRO A 246 -2.80 -8.99 -19.65
CA PRO A 246 -4.15 -9.57 -19.59
C PRO A 246 -4.76 -9.70 -18.18
N TRP A 247 -4.03 -9.37 -17.13
CA TRP A 247 -4.55 -9.47 -15.77
C TRP A 247 -5.49 -8.30 -15.44
N THR A 248 -6.49 -8.53 -14.59
CA THR A 248 -7.51 -7.51 -14.28
C THR A 248 -7.59 -7.16 -12.78
N ASN A 249 -7.46 -8.13 -11.88
CA ASN A 249 -7.68 -7.95 -10.43
C ASN A 249 -6.45 -8.29 -9.59
N GLY A 250 -5.25 -8.11 -10.15
CA GLY A 250 -4.01 -8.59 -9.58
C GLY A 250 -3.47 -9.78 -10.36
N ILE A 251 -2.35 -10.30 -9.90
CA ILE A 251 -1.67 -11.44 -10.49
C ILE A 251 -1.51 -12.50 -9.40
N ASP A 252 -2.18 -13.63 -9.59
CA ASP A 252 -2.05 -14.77 -8.69
C ASP A 252 -0.65 -15.35 -8.79
N VAL A 253 -0.03 -15.61 -7.64
CA VAL A 253 1.32 -16.14 -7.52
C VAL A 253 1.39 -17.32 -6.57
N ASP A 254 2.35 -18.20 -6.83
CA ASP A 254 2.75 -19.27 -5.93
C ASP A 254 3.64 -18.76 -4.78
N ASP A 255 4.12 -19.65 -3.95
CA ASP A 255 5.02 -19.34 -2.83
C ASP A 255 6.43 -18.85 -3.24
N HIS A 256 6.79 -18.97 -4.51
CA HIS A 256 8.01 -18.38 -5.10
C HIS A 256 7.75 -17.07 -5.86
N LEU A 257 6.53 -16.53 -5.74
CA LEU A 257 6.07 -15.34 -6.46
C LEU A 257 5.97 -15.52 -7.98
N ARG A 258 5.85 -16.75 -8.48
CA ARG A 258 5.65 -17.07 -9.89
C ARG A 258 4.18 -16.94 -10.25
N ALA A 259 3.89 -16.28 -11.35
CA ALA A 259 2.57 -16.31 -11.98
C ALA A 259 2.38 -17.63 -12.76
N ALA A 260 1.16 -17.86 -13.26
CA ALA A 260 0.86 -19.08 -14.04
C ALA A 260 1.64 -19.20 -15.37
N ALA A 261 2.18 -18.10 -15.89
CA ALA A 261 2.98 -18.09 -17.12
C ALA A 261 4.46 -18.28 -16.79
N ASP A 262 5.17 -19.07 -17.62
CA ASP A 262 6.59 -19.37 -17.44
C ASP A 262 7.45 -18.10 -17.40
N HIS A 263 8.35 -18.04 -16.43
CA HIS A 263 9.27 -16.92 -16.17
C HIS A 263 8.59 -15.57 -15.97
N VAL A 264 7.35 -15.57 -15.48
CA VAL A 264 6.61 -14.37 -15.07
C VAL A 264 6.41 -14.38 -13.56
N TYR A 265 6.77 -13.28 -12.91
CA TYR A 265 6.71 -13.09 -11.47
C TYR A 265 5.90 -11.83 -11.15
N ALA A 266 5.23 -11.79 -10.00
CA ALA A 266 4.61 -10.58 -9.53
C ALA A 266 5.01 -10.28 -8.08
N ALA A 267 5.20 -8.99 -7.76
CA ALA A 267 5.67 -8.57 -6.45
C ALA A 267 5.05 -7.26 -5.98
N GLY A 268 4.77 -7.16 -4.70
CA GLY A 268 4.14 -6.02 -4.04
C GLY A 268 2.63 -5.97 -4.28
N GLY A 269 2.05 -4.77 -4.23
CA GLY A 269 0.59 -4.57 -4.23
C GLY A 269 -0.16 -5.08 -5.47
N VAL A 270 0.51 -5.57 -6.50
CA VAL A 270 -0.09 -6.21 -7.68
C VAL A 270 -0.24 -7.72 -7.51
N ALA A 271 0.57 -8.35 -6.62
CA ALA A 271 0.55 -9.77 -6.39
C ALA A 271 -0.57 -10.18 -5.43
N THR A 272 -1.27 -11.28 -5.75
CA THR A 272 -2.23 -11.97 -4.88
C THR A 272 -1.67 -13.34 -4.55
N HIS A 273 -1.47 -13.59 -3.28
CA HIS A 273 -0.94 -14.85 -2.77
C HIS A 273 -2.08 -15.79 -2.43
N HIS A 274 -1.87 -17.09 -2.62
CA HIS A 274 -2.77 -18.14 -2.17
C HIS A 274 -2.06 -19.00 -1.14
N ASP A 275 -2.69 -19.19 0.00
CA ASP A 275 -2.17 -19.89 1.15
C ASP A 275 -3.27 -20.76 1.77
N GLU A 276 -2.94 -21.95 2.28
CA GLU A 276 -3.95 -22.85 2.86
C GLU A 276 -4.64 -22.26 4.12
N ALA A 277 -3.93 -21.41 4.86
CA ALA A 277 -4.46 -20.80 6.09
C ALA A 277 -5.24 -19.52 5.83
N LEU A 278 -4.85 -18.72 4.83
CA LEU A 278 -5.36 -17.37 4.61
C LEU A 278 -6.21 -17.24 3.33
N ASP A 279 -6.34 -18.32 2.55
CA ASP A 279 -6.95 -18.27 1.21
C ASP A 279 -6.23 -17.24 0.31
N ALA A 280 -6.97 -16.42 -0.41
CA ALA A 280 -6.38 -15.38 -1.25
C ALA A 280 -6.11 -14.11 -0.43
N TRP A 281 -4.85 -13.70 -0.33
CA TRP A 281 -4.48 -12.50 0.42
C TRP A 281 -3.51 -11.60 -0.35
N ARG A 282 -3.50 -10.31 0.01
CA ARG A 282 -2.65 -9.29 -0.58
C ARG A 282 -2.16 -8.32 0.50
N ILE A 283 -0.87 -8.13 0.56
CA ILE A 283 -0.23 -7.14 1.42
C ILE A 283 0.25 -5.96 0.56
N ASP A 284 -0.20 -4.74 0.88
CA ASP A 284 0.20 -3.52 0.19
C ASP A 284 1.01 -2.61 1.14
N HIS A 285 2.06 -3.18 1.72
CA HIS A 285 3.02 -2.48 2.59
C HIS A 285 4.36 -2.35 1.88
N TRP A 286 5.04 -1.25 2.17
CA TRP A 286 6.31 -0.89 1.53
C TRP A 286 7.41 -1.93 1.75
N GLU A 287 7.66 -2.33 3.01
CA GLU A 287 8.74 -3.24 3.37
C GLU A 287 8.50 -4.64 2.81
N ASP A 288 7.26 -5.11 2.89
CA ASP A 288 6.89 -6.40 2.31
C ASP A 288 7.01 -6.38 0.79
N ALA A 289 6.56 -5.32 0.12
CA ALA A 289 6.73 -5.16 -1.32
C ALA A 289 8.21 -5.17 -1.74
N ALA A 290 9.10 -4.54 -0.96
CA ALA A 290 10.54 -4.58 -1.24
C ALA A 290 11.12 -6.00 -1.06
N ALA A 291 10.71 -6.71 -0.02
CA ALA A 291 11.12 -8.10 0.22
C ALA A 291 10.62 -9.02 -0.90
N GLN A 292 9.35 -8.89 -1.31
CA GLN A 292 8.79 -9.62 -2.45
C GLN A 292 9.58 -9.34 -3.74
N GLY A 293 9.92 -8.09 -4.03
CA GLY A 293 10.67 -7.72 -5.23
C GLY A 293 12.05 -8.36 -5.27
N ALA A 294 12.78 -8.36 -4.14
CA ALA A 294 14.07 -9.02 -4.02
C ALA A 294 13.95 -10.53 -4.19
N HIS A 295 12.92 -11.15 -3.59
CA HIS A 295 12.68 -12.60 -3.68
C HIS A 295 12.27 -13.00 -5.10
N ALA A 296 11.38 -12.27 -5.76
CA ALA A 296 10.98 -12.52 -7.15
C ALA A 296 12.19 -12.45 -8.11
N ALA A 297 13.14 -11.54 -7.85
CA ALA A 297 14.38 -11.46 -8.61
C ALA A 297 15.26 -12.70 -8.40
N GLN A 298 15.36 -13.22 -7.17
CA GLN A 298 16.09 -14.45 -6.87
C GLN A 298 15.42 -15.67 -7.50
N ALA A 299 14.08 -15.78 -7.43
CA ALA A 299 13.33 -16.83 -8.09
C ALA A 299 13.53 -16.80 -9.63
N ALA A 300 13.54 -15.61 -10.23
CA ALA A 300 13.83 -15.44 -11.65
C ALA A 300 15.23 -15.90 -12.02
N LEU A 301 16.25 -15.58 -11.21
CA LEU A 301 17.62 -16.04 -11.41
C LEU A 301 17.73 -17.57 -11.30
N HIS A 302 17.04 -18.17 -10.35
CA HIS A 302 16.99 -19.63 -10.20
C HIS A 302 16.39 -20.29 -11.45
N ASP A 303 15.23 -19.83 -11.89
CA ASP A 303 14.51 -20.43 -13.03
C ASP A 303 15.25 -20.21 -14.37
N LEU A 304 16.11 -19.20 -14.45
CA LEU A 304 17.04 -18.97 -15.57
C LEU A 304 18.31 -19.85 -15.45
N GLY A 305 18.45 -20.65 -14.39
CA GLY A 305 19.63 -21.49 -14.16
C GLY A 305 20.89 -20.75 -13.71
N ILE A 306 20.72 -19.56 -13.10
CA ILE A 306 21.83 -18.67 -12.73
C ILE A 306 22.16 -18.75 -11.23
N SER A 307 21.20 -19.03 -10.37
CA SER A 307 21.40 -19.12 -8.91
C SER A 307 20.69 -20.31 -8.28
N ASP A 308 20.99 -20.58 -7.02
CA ASP A 308 20.27 -21.56 -6.21
C ASP A 308 18.82 -21.10 -5.95
N ASP A 309 17.95 -22.07 -5.59
CA ASP A 309 16.55 -21.82 -5.23
C ASP A 309 16.47 -20.96 -3.96
N PRO A 310 15.78 -19.82 -3.97
CA PRO A 310 15.58 -18.99 -2.78
C PRO A 310 14.62 -19.63 -1.75
N GLY A 311 13.90 -20.71 -2.10
CA GLY A 311 12.83 -21.30 -1.31
C GLY A 311 11.54 -20.50 -1.36
N ALA A 312 10.57 -20.86 -0.50
CA ALA A 312 9.29 -20.20 -0.43
C ALA A 312 9.39 -18.78 0.19
N TYR A 313 8.62 -17.84 -0.34
CA TYR A 313 8.47 -16.52 0.26
C TYR A 313 7.56 -16.58 1.49
N LEU A 314 8.07 -16.16 2.63
CA LEU A 314 7.31 -16.07 3.87
C LEU A 314 7.02 -14.60 4.21
N PRO A 315 5.76 -14.12 4.12
CA PRO A 315 5.43 -12.74 4.38
C PRO A 315 5.58 -12.40 5.86
N ARG A 316 6.30 -11.34 6.16
CA ARG A 316 6.43 -10.79 7.52
C ARG A 316 5.70 -9.47 7.69
N SER A 317 5.59 -8.70 6.62
CA SER A 317 4.83 -7.44 6.53
C SER A 317 4.93 -6.53 7.76
N PRO A 318 6.12 -6.17 8.23
CA PRO A 318 6.24 -5.29 9.37
C PRO A 318 5.71 -3.89 9.03
N TYR A 319 5.00 -3.27 9.98
CA TYR A 319 4.56 -1.89 9.86
C TYR A 319 4.58 -1.17 11.19
N MET A 320 4.67 0.16 11.12
CA MET A 320 4.48 1.07 12.24
C MET A 320 3.56 2.22 11.83
N ALA A 321 2.72 2.64 12.77
CA ALA A 321 1.84 3.80 12.61
C ALA A 321 1.84 4.63 13.89
N MET A 322 2.09 5.94 13.77
CA MET A 322 1.98 6.85 14.91
C MET A 322 0.58 7.43 14.97
N VAL A 323 -0.18 7.10 16.01
CA VAL A 323 -1.56 7.54 16.19
C VAL A 323 -1.74 8.16 17.58
N TYR A 324 -1.99 9.46 17.64
CA TYR A 324 -2.19 10.24 18.88
C TYR A 324 -1.06 10.07 19.93
N GLY A 325 0.18 9.94 19.46
CA GLY A 325 1.35 9.77 20.31
C GLY A 325 1.63 8.32 20.74
N GLN A 326 0.78 7.37 20.33
CA GLN A 326 0.99 5.92 20.53
C GLN A 326 1.62 5.31 19.27
N MET A 327 2.59 4.44 19.45
CA MET A 327 3.18 3.67 18.35
C MET A 327 2.43 2.36 18.16
N ILE A 328 1.64 2.28 17.11
CA ILE A 328 1.01 1.04 16.69
C ILE A 328 1.99 0.29 15.80
N SER A 329 2.25 -0.95 16.11
CA SER A 329 3.11 -1.82 15.31
C SER A 329 2.41 -3.12 14.96
N GLY A 330 2.81 -3.74 13.86
CA GLY A 330 2.29 -5.02 13.45
C GLY A 330 3.28 -5.78 12.59
N VAL A 331 3.14 -7.12 12.58
CA VAL A 331 3.82 -8.05 11.69
C VAL A 331 2.81 -9.08 11.21
N GLY A 332 3.01 -9.59 10.00
CA GLY A 332 2.14 -10.61 9.42
C GLY A 332 0.78 -10.08 8.96
N TYR A 333 -0.23 -10.92 9.08
CA TYR A 333 -1.56 -10.69 8.52
C TYR A 333 -2.62 -10.67 9.63
N THR A 334 -3.56 -9.75 9.56
CA THR A 334 -4.58 -9.55 10.62
C THR A 334 -6.01 -9.75 10.13
N ALA A 335 -6.26 -9.57 8.83
CA ALA A 335 -7.59 -9.58 8.27
C ALA A 335 -8.20 -11.00 8.28
N GLY A 336 -9.37 -11.14 8.88
CA GLY A 336 -10.08 -12.43 8.94
C GLY A 336 -9.57 -13.42 10.00
N ALA A 337 -8.45 -13.13 10.68
CA ALA A 337 -7.92 -13.96 11.76
C ALA A 337 -8.62 -13.67 13.10
N ASP A 338 -8.66 -14.68 13.97
CA ASP A 338 -9.09 -14.51 15.36
C ASP A 338 -8.04 -13.70 16.14
N ALA A 339 -8.49 -12.77 16.97
CA ALA A 339 -7.61 -11.86 17.70
C ALA A 339 -7.63 -12.15 19.21
N TYR A 340 -6.46 -12.40 19.79
CA TYR A 340 -6.28 -12.72 21.21
C TYR A 340 -5.36 -11.72 21.88
N LEU A 341 -5.87 -10.98 22.87
CA LEU A 341 -5.07 -10.09 23.70
C LEU A 341 -4.18 -10.93 24.64
N GLU A 342 -2.88 -10.73 24.58
CA GLU A 342 -1.91 -11.37 25.46
C GLU A 342 -2.02 -10.87 26.91
N ALA A 343 -1.88 -11.78 27.85
CA ALA A 343 -1.78 -11.44 29.26
C ALA A 343 -0.36 -10.93 29.57
N GLY A 344 -0.23 -9.67 30.00
CA GLY A 344 1.07 -9.05 30.30
C GLY A 344 0.97 -7.56 30.55
N GLU A 345 2.12 -6.90 30.68
CA GLU A 345 2.21 -5.44 30.86
C GLU A 345 2.10 -4.69 29.51
N GLU A 346 2.52 -5.32 28.43
CA GLU A 346 2.47 -4.76 27.08
C GLU A 346 1.14 -5.07 26.39
N PHE A 347 0.64 -4.13 25.59
CA PHE A 347 -0.58 -4.33 24.79
C PHE A 347 -0.21 -5.06 23.50
N ILE A 348 -0.29 -6.40 23.53
CA ILE A 348 0.04 -7.29 22.42
C ILE A 348 -1.21 -8.10 22.04
N VAL A 349 -1.48 -8.19 20.75
CA VAL A 349 -2.59 -8.99 20.19
C VAL A 349 -2.03 -9.98 19.18
N ARG A 350 -2.25 -11.27 19.42
CA ARG A 350 -1.97 -12.33 18.44
C ARG A 350 -3.18 -12.52 17.52
N HIS A 351 -2.89 -12.75 16.26
CA HIS A 351 -3.88 -13.09 15.25
C HIS A 351 -3.64 -14.50 14.77
N GLU A 352 -4.65 -15.35 14.87
CA GLU A 352 -4.56 -16.77 14.58
C GLU A 352 -5.60 -17.19 13.55
N THR A 353 -5.20 -18.10 12.66
CA THR A 353 -6.08 -18.83 11.75
C THR A 353 -5.81 -20.31 11.97
N ASP A 354 -6.85 -21.09 12.32
CA ASP A 354 -6.74 -22.53 12.62
C ASP A 354 -5.67 -22.86 13.66
N GLY A 355 -5.44 -21.96 14.63
CA GLY A 355 -4.45 -22.10 15.70
C GLY A 355 -3.00 -21.85 15.25
N ILE A 356 -2.79 -21.29 14.06
CA ILE A 356 -1.48 -20.83 13.57
C ILE A 356 -1.43 -19.32 13.74
N VAL A 357 -0.35 -18.81 14.35
CA VAL A 357 -0.14 -17.35 14.46
C VAL A 357 0.25 -16.81 13.10
N VAL A 358 -0.64 -16.04 12.49
CA VAL A 358 -0.46 -15.42 11.17
C VAL A 358 -0.10 -13.94 11.25
N GLY A 359 -0.28 -13.32 12.42
CA GLY A 359 0.09 -11.93 12.66
C GLY A 359 0.13 -11.57 14.13
N VAL A 360 0.79 -10.46 14.44
CA VAL A 360 0.82 -9.86 15.79
C VAL A 360 0.75 -8.36 15.64
N THR A 361 -0.07 -7.71 16.48
CA THR A 361 -0.14 -6.25 16.57
C THR A 361 0.07 -5.80 18.00
N GLY A 362 0.50 -4.55 18.21
CA GLY A 362 0.69 -4.01 19.55
C GLY A 362 0.67 -2.50 19.58
N ILE A 363 0.48 -1.98 20.79
CA ILE A 363 0.56 -0.54 21.11
C ILE A 363 1.75 -0.31 22.01
N ASP A 364 2.67 0.58 21.60
CA ASP A 364 3.93 0.92 22.30
C ASP A 364 4.83 -0.30 22.63
N ALA A 365 4.73 -1.36 21.82
CA ALA A 365 5.39 -2.66 22.03
C ALA A 365 6.17 -3.11 20.77
N VAL A 366 6.81 -2.18 20.07
CA VAL A 366 7.48 -2.44 18.76
C VAL A 366 8.48 -3.58 18.82
N GLY A 367 9.32 -3.61 19.88
CA GLY A 367 10.36 -4.63 20.03
C GLY A 367 9.78 -6.03 20.10
N THR A 368 8.78 -6.23 20.95
CA THR A 368 8.09 -7.52 21.14
C THR A 368 7.33 -7.94 19.89
N VAL A 369 6.58 -7.02 19.27
CA VAL A 369 5.87 -7.30 18.02
C VAL A 369 6.83 -7.75 16.91
N TYR A 370 7.97 -7.09 16.76
CA TYR A 370 8.94 -7.45 15.70
C TYR A 370 9.69 -8.77 15.97
N GLN A 371 9.87 -9.13 17.24
CA GLN A 371 10.40 -10.46 17.59
C GLN A 371 9.46 -11.58 17.14
N TRP A 372 8.15 -11.37 17.23
CA TRP A 372 7.14 -12.30 16.71
C TRP A 372 7.28 -12.54 15.19
N GLY A 373 7.76 -11.56 14.43
CA GLY A 373 7.97 -11.71 12.98
C GLY A 373 8.89 -12.86 12.60
N GLN A 374 9.76 -13.34 13.51
CA GLN A 374 10.62 -14.51 13.30
C GLN A 374 9.88 -15.84 13.57
N GLN A 375 8.75 -15.79 14.28
CA GLN A 375 7.99 -16.96 14.72
C GLN A 375 6.72 -17.17 13.88
N LEU A 376 6.38 -16.18 13.01
CA LEU A 376 5.24 -16.31 12.11
C LEU A 376 5.47 -17.47 11.13
N HIS A 377 4.39 -18.14 10.77
CA HIS A 377 4.39 -19.31 9.87
C HIS A 377 5.19 -20.51 10.40
N GLY A 378 5.54 -20.51 11.68
CA GLY A 378 6.19 -21.64 12.33
C GLY A 378 5.27 -22.86 12.36
N VAL A 379 5.86 -24.03 12.16
CA VAL A 379 5.15 -25.32 12.30
C VAL A 379 4.51 -25.37 13.68
N ARG A 380 3.24 -25.79 13.75
CA ARG A 380 2.57 -26.15 15.01
C ARG A 380 3.49 -27.01 15.84
N ALA A 381 3.86 -26.55 17.05
CA ALA A 381 4.56 -27.36 18.02
C ALA A 381 3.67 -28.49 18.54
#